data_356f3f3c6f3dbb15657b9a00f4662956
#
_entry.id   356f3f3c6f3dbb15657b9a00f4662956
#
_cell.length_a   1.000
_cell.length_b   1.000
_cell.length_c   1.000
_cell.angle_alpha   90.00
_cell.angle_beta   90.00
_cell.angle_gamma   90.00
#
_symmetry.space_group_name_H-M   'P 1'
#
loop_
_entity.id
_entity.type
_entity.pdbx_description
1 polymer ?
#
loop_
_entity_poly.entity_id
_entity_poly.type
_entity_poly.pdbx_seq_one_letter_code
_entity_poly.pdbx_strand_id
1 'polypeptide(L)'
;MLSIKNLKFGHGSHIVVAENTAFGGGIYGVIGPSGSGKSTFLNTLAGFHNSESGSAMYEDRDLLTQRVEDRPIAMLFQSNNLFPHLSIFRNVALAMTSRRWLTKVQQRQVSDALDRVGLSGFENRKPGELSGGQQSRAALARVLLQKKPILLLDEPFAALGPAMRNEMLDLVKEIAETDNQIVLLVTHSPDDALRICDQTIFVSNKRLWLAGDTKIALQNIPSEMQDYFG
;
A
#
# COMPACT_ATOMS: atom_id res chain seq x y z
N MET A 1 9.75 -6.91 11.78
CA MET A 1 10.31 -5.56 11.60
C MET A 1 10.93 -5.46 10.21
N LEU A 2 10.60 -4.40 9.44
CA LEU A 2 11.22 -4.08 8.15
C LEU A 2 12.34 -3.04 8.40
N SER A 3 13.56 -3.31 7.98
CA SER A 3 14.67 -2.36 8.10
C SER A 3 15.29 -2.04 6.74
N ILE A 4 15.60 -0.78 6.52
CA ILE A 4 16.19 -0.25 5.29
C ILE A 4 17.57 0.32 5.62
N LYS A 5 18.58 -0.06 4.84
CA LYS A 5 19.95 0.44 5.03
C LYS A 5 20.56 0.85 3.69
N ASN A 6 20.96 2.11 3.60
CA ASN A 6 21.63 2.69 2.42
C ASN A 6 20.92 2.41 1.09
N LEU A 7 19.58 2.29 1.12
CA LEU A 7 18.78 1.93 -0.06
C LEU A 7 18.78 3.10 -1.05
N LYS A 8 19.21 2.83 -2.28
CA LYS A 8 19.14 3.75 -3.41
C LYS A 8 18.23 3.16 -4.47
N PHE A 9 17.28 3.96 -4.95
CA PHE A 9 16.30 3.55 -5.94
C PHE A 9 15.93 4.72 -6.86
N GLY A 10 15.49 4.43 -8.07
CA GLY A 10 15.13 5.44 -9.06
C GLY A 10 15.72 5.12 -10.43
N HIS A 11 15.68 6.09 -11.35
CA HIS A 11 16.18 5.94 -12.70
C HIS A 11 17.07 7.12 -13.12
N GLY A 12 18.18 6.82 -13.81
CA GLY A 12 19.06 7.80 -14.41
C GLY A 12 19.56 8.84 -13.41
N SER A 13 19.27 10.12 -13.65
CA SER A 13 19.67 11.22 -12.76
C SER A 13 18.76 11.39 -11.52
N HIS A 14 17.65 10.63 -11.45
CA HIS A 14 16.67 10.75 -10.37
C HIS A 14 16.77 9.57 -9.38
N ILE A 15 17.92 9.45 -8.75
CA ILE A 15 18.15 8.46 -7.69
C ILE A 15 17.77 9.06 -6.34
N VAL A 16 16.91 8.36 -5.60
CA VAL A 16 16.51 8.69 -4.24
C VAL A 16 17.32 7.84 -3.26
N VAL A 17 17.79 8.46 -2.21
CA VAL A 17 18.51 7.79 -1.12
C VAL A 17 17.62 7.74 0.11
N ALA A 18 17.26 6.53 0.54
CA ALA A 18 16.55 6.33 1.79
C ALA A 18 17.54 6.35 2.97
N GLU A 19 17.23 7.12 3.98
CA GLU A 19 17.96 7.08 5.25
C GLU A 19 17.76 5.75 5.95
N ASN A 20 18.74 5.34 6.74
CA ASN A 20 18.65 4.11 7.51
C ASN A 20 17.50 4.20 8.49
N THR A 21 16.55 3.29 8.36
CA THR A 21 15.33 3.30 9.18
C THR A 21 14.78 1.89 9.39
N ALA A 22 13.94 1.74 10.40
CA ALA A 22 13.26 0.49 10.71
C ALA A 22 11.78 0.76 11.01
N PHE A 23 10.92 -0.11 10.50
CA PHE A 23 9.48 -0.04 10.64
C PHE A 23 8.98 -1.25 11.44
N GLY A 24 8.30 -0.97 12.55
CA GLY A 24 7.52 -1.96 13.30
C GLY A 24 6.10 -2.09 12.76
N GLY A 25 5.23 -2.84 13.45
CA GLY A 25 3.80 -2.80 13.18
C GLY A 25 3.26 -1.39 13.36
N GLY A 26 2.40 -0.96 12.43
CA GLY A 26 1.82 0.39 12.39
C GLY A 26 1.69 0.94 10.97
N ILE A 27 1.13 2.13 10.85
CA ILE A 27 0.83 2.77 9.57
C ILE A 27 1.75 3.98 9.37
N TYR A 28 2.47 3.99 8.26
CA TYR A 28 3.43 5.01 7.87
C TYR A 28 2.93 5.76 6.63
N GLY A 29 2.67 7.05 6.77
CA GLY A 29 2.31 7.91 5.64
C GLY A 29 3.56 8.28 4.83
N VAL A 30 3.56 7.98 3.52
CA VAL A 30 4.64 8.36 2.61
C VAL A 30 4.21 9.59 1.83
N ILE A 31 4.79 10.74 2.16
CA ILE A 31 4.35 12.06 1.68
C ILE A 31 5.50 12.78 0.97
N GLY A 32 5.16 13.51 -0.08
CA GLY A 32 6.12 14.30 -0.85
C GLY A 32 5.56 14.75 -2.19
N PRO A 33 6.24 15.64 -2.90
CA PRO A 33 5.81 16.16 -4.20
C PRO A 33 5.56 15.07 -5.24
N SER A 34 4.77 15.38 -6.26
CA SER A 34 4.63 14.48 -7.42
C SER A 34 6.00 14.25 -8.06
N GLY A 35 6.28 13.02 -8.46
CA GLY A 35 7.58 12.65 -9.04
C GLY A 35 8.74 12.54 -8.04
N SER A 36 8.54 12.72 -6.73
CA SER A 36 9.62 12.61 -5.73
C SER A 36 10.19 11.19 -5.53
N GLY A 37 9.49 10.16 -6.04
CA GLY A 37 9.93 8.77 -5.92
C GLY A 37 9.12 7.89 -4.96
N LYS A 38 7.99 8.35 -4.43
CA LYS A 38 7.13 7.59 -3.49
C LYS A 38 6.70 6.23 -4.05
N SER A 39 6.06 6.22 -5.22
CA SER A 39 5.63 4.98 -5.89
C SER A 39 6.83 4.11 -6.28
N THR A 40 7.97 4.72 -6.68
CA THR A 40 9.20 3.99 -6.98
C THR A 40 9.73 3.29 -5.73
N PHE A 41 9.66 3.92 -4.57
CA PHE A 41 10.01 3.31 -3.28
C PHE A 41 9.17 2.07 -3.00
N LEU A 42 7.84 2.20 -3.08
CA LEU A 42 6.94 1.06 -2.88
C LEU A 42 7.21 -0.06 -3.90
N ASN A 43 7.38 0.30 -5.18
CA ASN A 43 7.68 -0.65 -6.25
C ASN A 43 9.03 -1.36 -6.04
N THR A 44 10.03 -0.68 -5.48
CA THR A 44 11.33 -1.28 -5.14
C THR A 44 11.16 -2.31 -4.03
N LEU A 45 10.43 -2.00 -2.96
CA LEU A 45 10.14 -2.96 -1.89
C LEU A 45 9.33 -4.15 -2.40
N ALA A 46 8.34 -3.91 -3.25
CA ALA A 46 7.50 -4.96 -3.84
C ALA A 46 8.23 -5.83 -4.89
N GLY A 47 9.35 -5.34 -5.46
CA GLY A 47 10.14 -6.06 -6.47
C GLY A 47 9.77 -5.77 -7.91
N PHE A 48 8.97 -4.76 -8.16
CA PHE A 48 8.64 -4.29 -9.52
C PHE A 48 9.66 -3.29 -10.07
N HIS A 49 10.56 -2.83 -9.22
CA HIS A 49 11.67 -1.93 -9.57
C HIS A 49 12.95 -2.40 -8.86
N ASN A 50 14.07 -2.42 -9.59
CA ASN A 50 15.35 -2.79 -9.00
C ASN A 50 15.93 -1.63 -8.18
N SER A 51 16.56 -1.94 -7.06
CA SER A 51 17.39 -1.00 -6.33
C SER A 51 18.75 -0.84 -7.00
N GLU A 52 19.34 0.34 -6.88
CA GLU A 52 20.72 0.60 -7.31
C GLU A 52 21.74 0.04 -6.30
N SER A 53 21.42 0.15 -5.01
CA SER A 53 22.24 -0.38 -3.92
C SER A 53 21.48 -0.38 -2.59
N GLY A 54 22.09 -0.95 -1.55
CA GLY A 54 21.53 -1.01 -0.21
C GLY A 54 20.78 -2.31 0.06
N SER A 55 20.05 -2.37 1.16
CA SER A 55 19.27 -3.53 1.57
C SER A 55 17.92 -3.14 2.17
N ALA A 56 16.96 -4.06 2.04
CA ALA A 56 15.65 -3.97 2.68
C ALA A 56 15.36 -5.33 3.35
N MET A 57 15.59 -5.39 4.66
CA MET A 57 15.48 -6.63 5.42
C MET A 57 14.11 -6.71 6.11
N TYR A 58 13.41 -7.81 5.93
CA TYR A 58 12.27 -8.17 6.75
C TYR A 58 12.60 -9.44 7.52
N GLU A 59 12.60 -9.35 8.85
CA GLU A 59 13.18 -10.37 9.71
C GLU A 59 14.65 -10.64 9.29
N ASP A 60 15.01 -11.87 8.95
CA ASP A 60 16.37 -12.25 8.54
C ASP A 60 16.53 -12.38 7.01
N ARG A 61 15.58 -11.85 6.21
CA ARG A 61 15.56 -12.00 4.76
C ARG A 61 15.69 -10.65 4.05
N ASP A 62 16.62 -10.57 3.11
CA ASP A 62 16.70 -9.40 2.23
C ASP A 62 15.65 -9.49 1.12
N LEU A 63 14.67 -8.59 1.16
CA LEU A 63 13.59 -8.52 0.19
C LEU A 63 14.10 -8.27 -1.23
N LEU A 64 15.20 -7.52 -1.38
CA LEU A 64 15.71 -7.12 -2.70
C LEU A 64 16.24 -8.32 -3.49
N THR A 65 16.64 -9.41 -2.82
CA THR A 65 17.13 -10.65 -3.44
C THR A 65 16.02 -11.67 -3.71
N GLN A 66 14.81 -11.44 -3.16
CA GLN A 66 13.68 -12.36 -3.33
C GLN A 66 12.90 -12.05 -4.61
N ARG A 67 12.30 -13.10 -5.19
CA ARG A 67 11.32 -12.94 -6.28
C ARG A 67 10.07 -12.25 -5.73
N VAL A 68 9.34 -11.55 -6.58
CA VAL A 68 8.13 -10.79 -6.21
C VAL A 68 7.12 -11.64 -5.43
N GLU A 69 6.84 -12.85 -5.90
CA GLU A 69 5.87 -13.78 -5.31
C GLU A 69 6.28 -14.30 -3.92
N ASP A 70 7.58 -14.32 -3.63
CA ASP A 70 8.13 -14.85 -2.37
C ASP A 70 8.21 -13.76 -1.28
N ARG A 71 8.08 -12.48 -1.67
CA ARG A 71 8.11 -11.36 -0.72
C ARG A 71 6.91 -11.39 0.22
N PRO A 72 7.12 -11.09 1.51
CA PRO A 72 6.04 -11.00 2.51
C PRO A 72 5.23 -9.70 2.34
N ILE A 73 4.95 -9.30 1.12
CA ILE A 73 4.35 -8.01 0.75
C ILE A 73 3.06 -8.24 -0.03
N ALA A 74 2.02 -7.51 0.32
CA ALA A 74 0.84 -7.29 -0.51
C ALA A 74 0.82 -5.83 -0.96
N MET A 75 0.46 -5.57 -2.22
CA MET A 75 0.46 -4.22 -2.77
C MET A 75 -0.87 -3.89 -3.46
N LEU A 76 -1.41 -2.73 -3.13
CA LEU A 76 -2.53 -2.10 -3.85
C LEU A 76 -1.98 -0.96 -4.70
N PHE A 77 -2.11 -1.11 -6.01
CA PHE A 77 -1.67 -0.13 -6.99
C PHE A 77 -2.73 0.95 -7.20
N GLN A 78 -2.32 2.12 -7.61
CA GLN A 78 -3.19 3.24 -7.97
C GLN A 78 -4.27 2.86 -9.02
N SER A 79 -3.94 1.96 -9.95
CA SER A 79 -4.83 1.51 -11.03
C SER A 79 -5.74 0.32 -10.67
N ASN A 80 -5.84 -0.08 -9.39
CA ASN A 80 -6.60 -1.23 -8.88
C ASN A 80 -6.24 -2.61 -9.46
N ASN A 81 -5.72 -2.69 -10.68
CA ASN A 81 -5.26 -3.90 -11.39
C ASN A 81 -6.25 -5.08 -11.33
N LEU A 82 -7.55 -4.81 -11.47
CA LEU A 82 -8.57 -5.85 -11.60
C LEU A 82 -8.57 -6.40 -13.03
N PHE A 83 -8.72 -7.73 -13.14
CA PHE A 83 -8.84 -8.41 -14.43
C PHE A 83 -10.24 -8.20 -14.99
N PRO A 84 -10.43 -7.49 -16.13
CA PRO A 84 -11.76 -7.09 -16.61
C PRO A 84 -12.63 -8.25 -17.08
N HIS A 85 -12.03 -9.37 -17.46
CA HIS A 85 -12.71 -10.57 -17.93
C HIS A 85 -13.16 -11.51 -16.81
N LEU A 86 -12.66 -11.31 -15.57
CA LEU A 86 -13.04 -12.10 -14.40
C LEU A 86 -14.13 -11.41 -13.59
N SER A 87 -14.97 -12.20 -12.91
CA SER A 87 -15.90 -11.65 -11.92
C SER A 87 -15.15 -11.08 -10.72
N ILE A 88 -15.80 -10.26 -9.92
CA ILE A 88 -15.23 -9.69 -8.70
C ILE A 88 -14.81 -10.80 -7.74
N PHE A 89 -15.65 -11.81 -7.55
CA PHE A 89 -15.30 -13.00 -6.76
C PHE A 89 -13.99 -13.64 -7.24
N ARG A 90 -13.84 -13.83 -8.55
CA ARG A 90 -12.62 -14.42 -9.12
C ARG A 90 -11.40 -13.51 -9.00
N ASN A 91 -11.58 -12.21 -9.16
CA ASN A 91 -10.52 -11.23 -8.93
C ASN A 91 -9.97 -11.32 -7.50
N VAL A 92 -10.86 -11.39 -6.51
CA VAL A 92 -10.45 -11.49 -5.09
C VAL A 92 -9.84 -12.85 -4.79
N ALA A 93 -10.39 -13.94 -5.36
CA ALA A 93 -9.87 -15.30 -5.18
C ALA A 93 -8.42 -15.48 -5.67
N LEU A 94 -7.95 -14.67 -6.62
CA LEU A 94 -6.56 -14.68 -7.10
C LEU A 94 -5.55 -14.36 -5.99
N ALA A 95 -5.98 -13.75 -4.90
CA ALA A 95 -5.15 -13.55 -3.70
C ALA A 95 -4.63 -14.87 -3.10
N MET A 96 -5.39 -15.95 -3.29
CA MET A 96 -5.06 -17.27 -2.70
C MET A 96 -4.61 -18.30 -3.75
N THR A 97 -5.21 -18.26 -4.93
CA THR A 97 -4.95 -19.28 -5.95
C THR A 97 -5.41 -18.86 -7.34
N SER A 98 -4.66 -19.26 -8.36
CA SER A 98 -5.07 -19.14 -9.76
C SER A 98 -5.97 -20.29 -10.24
N ARG A 99 -6.16 -21.34 -9.44
CA ARG A 99 -6.98 -22.50 -9.81
C ARG A 99 -8.43 -22.09 -10.03
N ARG A 100 -9.08 -22.72 -11.03
CA ARG A 100 -10.49 -22.46 -11.36
C ARG A 100 -11.43 -22.88 -10.22
N TRP A 101 -11.15 -23.97 -9.56
CA TRP A 101 -11.99 -24.54 -8.51
C TRP A 101 -11.43 -24.16 -7.14
N LEU A 102 -12.29 -23.59 -6.31
CA LEU A 102 -12.02 -23.23 -4.93
C LEU A 102 -12.65 -24.23 -3.97
N THR A 103 -11.98 -24.54 -2.89
CA THR A 103 -12.59 -25.27 -1.79
C THR A 103 -13.71 -24.44 -1.14
N LYS A 104 -14.62 -25.08 -0.40
CA LYS A 104 -15.68 -24.38 0.34
C LYS A 104 -15.11 -23.34 1.33
N VAL A 105 -13.96 -23.65 1.95
CA VAL A 105 -13.27 -22.74 2.86
C VAL A 105 -12.78 -21.50 2.11
N GLN A 106 -12.11 -21.67 0.98
CA GLN A 106 -11.65 -20.56 0.15
C GLN A 106 -12.79 -19.70 -0.39
N GLN A 107 -13.90 -20.32 -0.80
CA GLN A 107 -15.09 -19.58 -1.23
C GLN A 107 -15.62 -18.69 -0.11
N ARG A 108 -15.73 -19.21 1.11
CA ARG A 108 -16.15 -18.43 2.26
C ARG A 108 -15.20 -17.29 2.57
N GLN A 109 -13.89 -17.53 2.55
CA GLN A 109 -12.88 -16.48 2.78
C GLN A 109 -13.00 -15.33 1.76
N VAL A 110 -13.30 -15.64 0.48
CA VAL A 110 -13.54 -14.61 -0.55
C VAL A 110 -14.81 -13.83 -0.24
N SER A 111 -15.91 -14.51 0.11
CA SER A 111 -17.18 -13.85 0.47
C SER A 111 -16.99 -12.95 1.71
N ASP A 112 -16.36 -13.46 2.77
CA ASP A 112 -16.08 -12.70 3.98
C ASP A 112 -15.21 -11.44 3.68
N ALA A 113 -14.24 -11.56 2.76
CA ALA A 113 -13.41 -10.41 2.35
C ALA A 113 -14.23 -9.37 1.55
N LEU A 114 -15.16 -9.81 0.70
CA LEU A 114 -16.05 -8.91 -0.02
C LEU A 114 -17.07 -8.24 0.91
N ASP A 115 -17.59 -8.96 1.88
CA ASP A 115 -18.49 -8.42 2.91
C ASP A 115 -17.82 -7.32 3.72
N ARG A 116 -16.56 -7.52 4.13
CA ARG A 116 -15.78 -6.51 4.89
C ARG A 116 -15.59 -5.20 4.15
N VAL A 117 -15.55 -5.21 2.82
CA VAL A 117 -15.44 -3.99 2.01
C VAL A 117 -16.80 -3.50 1.48
N GLY A 118 -17.92 -4.04 1.98
CA GLY A 118 -19.27 -3.65 1.57
C GLY A 118 -19.63 -3.99 0.14
N LEU A 119 -19.16 -5.15 -0.36
CA LEU A 119 -19.42 -5.64 -1.72
C LEU A 119 -20.22 -6.96 -1.74
N SER A 120 -20.99 -7.26 -0.68
CA SER A 120 -21.95 -8.36 -0.67
C SER A 120 -22.95 -8.21 -1.83
N GLY A 121 -23.18 -9.27 -2.58
CA GLY A 121 -24.06 -9.28 -3.75
C GLY A 121 -23.42 -8.79 -5.06
N PHE A 122 -22.12 -8.44 -5.05
CA PHE A 122 -21.39 -8.03 -6.25
C PHE A 122 -20.47 -9.14 -6.80
N GLU A 123 -20.48 -10.31 -6.22
CA GLU A 123 -19.54 -11.42 -6.48
C GLU A 123 -19.48 -11.81 -7.96
N ASN A 124 -20.64 -11.84 -8.62
CA ASN A 124 -20.75 -12.28 -10.02
C ASN A 124 -20.54 -11.15 -11.05
N ARG A 125 -20.50 -9.88 -10.60
CA ARG A 125 -20.25 -8.75 -11.50
C ARG A 125 -18.82 -8.73 -11.98
N LYS A 126 -18.62 -8.12 -13.16
CA LYS A 126 -17.27 -7.80 -13.69
C LYS A 126 -16.86 -6.40 -13.29
N PRO A 127 -15.54 -6.08 -13.29
CA PRO A 127 -15.07 -4.73 -12.96
C PRO A 127 -15.74 -3.59 -13.73
N GLY A 128 -16.03 -3.79 -15.03
CA GLY A 128 -16.72 -2.79 -15.85
C GLY A 128 -18.17 -2.48 -15.46
N GLU A 129 -18.75 -3.31 -14.59
CA GLU A 129 -20.11 -3.13 -14.06
C GLU A 129 -20.13 -2.46 -12.70
N LEU A 130 -18.94 -2.06 -12.19
CA LEU A 130 -18.73 -1.42 -10.91
C LEU A 130 -18.32 0.05 -11.09
N SER A 131 -18.73 0.90 -10.15
CA SER A 131 -18.16 2.24 -10.02
C SER A 131 -16.68 2.17 -9.65
N GLY A 132 -15.91 3.24 -9.92
CA GLY A 132 -14.49 3.31 -9.55
C GLY A 132 -14.25 3.01 -8.06
N GLY A 133 -15.12 3.52 -7.17
CA GLY A 133 -15.05 3.23 -5.74
C GLY A 133 -15.29 1.76 -5.41
N GLN A 134 -16.24 1.11 -6.07
CA GLN A 134 -16.47 -0.32 -5.88
C GLN A 134 -15.30 -1.17 -6.40
N GLN A 135 -14.65 -0.73 -7.48
CA GLN A 135 -13.43 -1.37 -7.97
C GLN A 135 -12.29 -1.25 -6.97
N SER A 136 -12.08 -0.08 -6.37
CA SER A 136 -11.05 0.13 -5.33
C SER A 136 -11.31 -0.76 -4.11
N ARG A 137 -12.56 -0.91 -3.67
CA ARG A 137 -12.93 -1.82 -2.58
C ARG A 137 -12.64 -3.29 -2.94
N ALA A 138 -12.96 -3.72 -4.16
CA ALA A 138 -12.66 -5.08 -4.60
C ALA A 138 -11.15 -5.35 -4.67
N ALA A 139 -10.37 -4.36 -5.12
CA ALA A 139 -8.92 -4.46 -5.13
C ALA A 139 -8.35 -4.51 -3.70
N LEU A 140 -8.90 -3.73 -2.76
CA LEU A 140 -8.53 -3.82 -1.35
C LEU A 140 -8.86 -5.20 -0.76
N ALA A 141 -10.07 -5.73 -0.99
CA ALA A 141 -10.43 -7.08 -0.54
C ALA A 141 -9.43 -8.14 -1.02
N ARG A 142 -9.00 -8.06 -2.30
CA ARG A 142 -7.99 -8.96 -2.86
C ARG A 142 -6.65 -8.86 -2.13
N VAL A 143 -6.22 -7.66 -1.79
CA VAL A 143 -4.94 -7.42 -1.11
C VAL A 143 -4.99 -7.91 0.34
N LEU A 144 -6.05 -7.59 1.06
CA LEU A 144 -6.26 -8.01 2.45
C LEU A 144 -6.34 -9.54 2.60
N LEU A 145 -6.96 -10.21 1.64
CA LEU A 145 -7.09 -11.67 1.66
C LEU A 145 -5.74 -12.39 1.54
N GLN A 146 -4.67 -11.72 1.05
CA GLN A 146 -3.32 -12.29 1.00
C GLN A 146 -2.69 -12.48 2.39
N LYS A 147 -3.16 -11.74 3.42
CA LYS A 147 -2.66 -11.81 4.80
C LYS A 147 -1.13 -11.70 4.90
N LYS A 148 -0.54 -10.80 4.13
CA LYS A 148 0.90 -10.53 4.17
C LYS A 148 1.22 -9.54 5.30
N PRO A 149 2.35 -9.67 5.99
CA PRO A 149 2.71 -8.80 7.12
C PRO A 149 3.08 -7.36 6.70
N ILE A 150 3.37 -7.13 5.42
CA ILE A 150 3.66 -5.80 4.88
C ILE A 150 2.61 -5.46 3.82
N LEU A 151 1.97 -4.32 3.98
CA LEU A 151 0.96 -3.80 3.06
C LEU A 151 1.43 -2.48 2.45
N LEU A 152 1.54 -2.43 1.14
CA LEU A 152 1.93 -1.23 0.39
C LEU A 152 0.70 -0.68 -0.34
N LEU A 153 0.36 0.57 -0.08
CA LEU A 153 -0.81 1.25 -0.62
C LEU A 153 -0.36 2.49 -1.40
N ASP A 154 -0.47 2.45 -2.72
CA ASP A 154 -0.06 3.55 -3.60
C ASP A 154 -1.29 4.35 -4.05
N GLU A 155 -1.60 5.45 -3.36
CA GLU A 155 -2.75 6.33 -3.59
C GLU A 155 -4.08 5.57 -3.73
N PRO A 156 -4.39 4.63 -2.83
CA PRO A 156 -5.40 3.61 -3.06
C PRO A 156 -6.82 4.16 -3.19
N PHE A 157 -7.07 5.35 -2.64
CA PHE A 157 -8.40 5.92 -2.50
C PHE A 157 -8.54 7.31 -3.13
N ALA A 158 -7.61 7.72 -3.98
CA ALA A 158 -7.62 9.05 -4.63
C ALA A 158 -8.88 9.30 -5.47
N ALA A 159 -9.46 8.26 -6.06
CA ALA A 159 -10.68 8.34 -6.87
C ALA A 159 -11.99 8.27 -6.07
N LEU A 160 -11.93 8.16 -4.72
CA LEU A 160 -13.12 8.06 -3.87
C LEU A 160 -13.60 9.42 -3.38
N GLY A 161 -14.92 9.57 -3.25
CA GLY A 161 -15.48 10.69 -2.51
C GLY A 161 -15.13 10.65 -1.02
N PRO A 162 -15.15 11.81 -0.31
CA PRO A 162 -14.61 11.94 1.05
C PRO A 162 -15.16 10.92 2.07
N ALA A 163 -16.47 10.70 2.09
CA ALA A 163 -17.09 9.76 3.04
C ALA A 163 -16.57 8.33 2.83
N MET A 164 -16.57 7.85 1.59
CA MET A 164 -16.12 6.50 1.24
C MET A 164 -14.60 6.33 1.44
N ARG A 165 -13.82 7.37 1.15
CA ARG A 165 -12.38 7.40 1.42
C ARG A 165 -12.10 7.21 2.89
N ASN A 166 -12.81 7.93 3.75
CA ASN A 166 -12.69 7.81 5.20
C ASN A 166 -13.03 6.39 5.69
N GLU A 167 -14.12 5.80 5.20
CA GLU A 167 -14.49 4.42 5.54
C GLU A 167 -13.38 3.41 5.16
N MET A 168 -12.76 3.58 3.98
CA MET A 168 -11.70 2.68 3.53
C MET A 168 -10.40 2.88 4.33
N LEU A 169 -10.08 4.11 4.71
CA LEU A 169 -8.95 4.41 5.59
C LEU A 169 -9.16 3.77 6.97
N ASP A 170 -10.35 3.92 7.55
CA ASP A 170 -10.67 3.31 8.86
C ASP A 170 -10.59 1.78 8.81
N LEU A 171 -11.07 1.15 7.71
CA LEU A 171 -10.93 -0.29 7.50
C LEU A 171 -9.46 -0.73 7.42
N VAL A 172 -8.61 0.04 6.70
CA VAL A 172 -7.16 -0.25 6.66
C VAL A 172 -6.55 -0.16 8.04
N LYS A 173 -6.93 0.85 8.83
CA LYS A 173 -6.46 1.04 10.21
C LYS A 173 -6.84 -0.14 11.10
N GLU A 174 -8.12 -0.52 11.10
CA GLU A 174 -8.63 -1.67 11.88
C GLU A 174 -7.83 -2.96 11.59
N ILE A 175 -7.56 -3.22 10.29
CA ILE A 175 -6.85 -4.43 9.87
C ILE A 175 -5.39 -4.36 10.26
N ALA A 176 -4.73 -3.21 10.05
CA ALA A 176 -3.33 -3.02 10.40
C ALA A 176 -3.09 -3.24 11.90
N GLU A 177 -3.99 -2.71 12.76
CA GLU A 177 -3.93 -2.88 14.22
C GLU A 177 -4.20 -4.34 14.63
N THR A 178 -5.22 -4.98 14.04
CA THR A 178 -5.61 -6.36 14.37
C THR A 178 -4.51 -7.36 14.03
N ASP A 179 -3.89 -7.21 12.85
CA ASP A 179 -2.90 -8.16 12.31
C ASP A 179 -1.46 -7.71 12.61
N ASN A 180 -1.26 -6.59 13.33
CA ASN A 180 0.05 -5.96 13.62
C ASN A 180 0.89 -5.79 12.34
N GLN A 181 0.25 -5.35 11.25
CA GLN A 181 0.89 -5.18 9.95
C GLN A 181 1.76 -3.93 9.88
N ILE A 182 2.75 -3.95 9.01
CA ILE A 182 3.48 -2.76 8.56
C ILE A 182 2.76 -2.23 7.33
N VAL A 183 2.18 -1.05 7.41
CA VAL A 183 1.48 -0.42 6.28
C VAL A 183 2.26 0.80 5.82
N LEU A 184 2.62 0.86 4.54
CA LEU A 184 3.17 2.06 3.89
C LEU A 184 2.09 2.63 2.97
N LEU A 185 1.55 3.79 3.33
CA LEU A 185 0.49 4.49 2.60
C LEU A 185 1.04 5.71 1.88
N VAL A 186 1.11 5.68 0.56
CA VAL A 186 1.32 6.90 -0.24
C VAL A 186 0.02 7.66 -0.34
N THR A 187 0.02 8.90 0.05
CA THR A 187 -1.12 9.81 -0.09
C THR A 187 -0.65 11.23 -0.40
N HIS A 188 -1.46 11.98 -1.13
CA HIS A 188 -1.30 13.42 -1.36
C HIS A 188 -2.09 14.26 -0.34
N SER A 189 -2.93 13.63 0.48
CA SER A 189 -3.76 14.33 1.46
C SER A 189 -3.15 14.24 2.84
N PRO A 190 -2.77 15.36 3.45
CA PRO A 190 -2.37 15.40 4.85
C PRO A 190 -3.45 14.86 5.80
N ASP A 191 -4.73 15.07 5.45
CA ASP A 191 -5.87 14.61 6.26
C ASP A 191 -5.94 13.09 6.34
N ASP A 192 -5.60 12.37 5.27
CA ASP A 192 -5.52 10.90 5.31
C ASP A 192 -4.45 10.44 6.28
N ALA A 193 -3.26 11.07 6.20
CA ALA A 193 -2.17 10.72 7.08
C ALA A 193 -2.51 11.03 8.54
N LEU A 194 -3.09 12.20 8.83
CA LEU A 194 -3.55 12.57 10.17
C LEU A 194 -4.62 11.62 10.71
N ARG A 195 -5.45 11.04 9.82
CA ARG A 195 -6.52 10.14 10.20
C ARG A 195 -6.03 8.78 10.67
N ILE A 196 -5.08 8.17 9.94
CA ILE A 196 -4.72 6.77 10.18
C ILE A 196 -3.24 6.50 10.38
N CYS A 197 -2.32 7.40 9.99
CA CYS A 197 -0.90 7.11 10.06
C CYS A 197 -0.33 7.44 11.45
N ASP A 198 0.45 6.51 12.00
CA ASP A 198 1.17 6.70 13.26
C ASP A 198 2.40 7.59 13.05
N GLN A 199 3.12 7.34 11.95
CA GLN A 199 4.34 8.06 11.62
C GLN A 199 4.35 8.49 10.15
N THR A 200 5.16 9.50 9.84
CA THR A 200 5.30 10.05 8.49
C THR A 200 6.71 9.85 7.96
N ILE A 201 6.78 9.44 6.70
CA ILE A 201 7.99 9.38 5.87
C ILE A 201 7.89 10.51 4.86
N PHE A 202 8.87 11.38 4.82
CA PHE A 202 8.99 12.39 3.78
C PHE A 202 9.88 11.93 2.64
N VAL A 203 9.47 12.29 1.41
CA VAL A 203 10.25 12.04 0.19
C VAL A 203 10.38 13.35 -0.57
N SER A 204 11.54 13.96 -0.54
CA SER A 204 11.85 15.23 -1.23
C SER A 204 13.34 15.32 -1.56
N ASN A 205 13.70 16.13 -2.56
CA ASN A 205 15.08 16.43 -2.92
C ASN A 205 15.98 15.19 -3.02
N LYS A 206 15.46 14.10 -3.62
CA LYS A 206 16.16 12.82 -3.75
C LYS A 206 16.53 12.14 -2.42
N ARG A 207 15.83 12.49 -1.35
CA ARG A 207 15.97 11.86 -0.03
C ARG A 207 14.64 11.29 0.43
N LEU A 208 14.72 10.20 1.19
CA LEU A 208 13.60 9.61 1.90
C LEU A 208 14.03 9.43 3.37
N TRP A 209 13.24 9.97 4.30
CA TRP A 209 13.53 9.87 5.73
C TRP A 209 12.27 9.71 6.58
N LEU A 210 12.42 9.06 7.72
CA LEU A 210 11.35 8.93 8.70
C LEU A 210 11.32 10.22 9.55
N ALA A 211 10.21 10.96 9.47
CA ALA A 211 10.02 12.21 10.20
C ALA A 211 9.47 12.02 11.63
N GLY A 212 9.03 10.79 11.96
CA GLY A 212 8.46 10.46 13.27
C GLY A 212 6.94 10.61 13.33
N ASP A 213 6.40 10.95 14.50
CA ASP A 213 4.96 11.08 14.73
C ASP A 213 4.29 11.98 13.69
N THR A 214 3.18 11.51 13.11
CA THR A 214 2.52 12.18 11.99
C THR A 214 2.03 13.57 12.33
N LYS A 215 1.46 13.79 13.51
CA LYS A 215 0.95 15.12 13.91
C LYS A 215 2.09 16.11 14.07
N ILE A 216 3.19 15.68 14.67
CA ILE A 216 4.38 16.50 14.86
C ILE A 216 5.04 16.79 13.52
N ALA A 217 5.21 15.80 12.67
CA ALA A 217 5.82 15.93 11.35
C ALA A 217 5.08 16.91 10.45
N LEU A 218 3.73 16.84 10.43
CA LEU A 218 2.89 17.72 9.62
C LEU A 218 2.73 19.14 10.20
N GLN A 219 3.00 19.35 11.48
CA GLN A 219 3.10 20.68 12.07
C GLN A 219 4.46 21.33 11.80
N ASN A 220 5.51 20.55 11.58
CA ASN A 220 6.89 21.01 11.38
C ASN A 220 7.39 20.59 9.98
N ILE A 221 6.66 20.98 8.97
CA ILE A 221 6.97 20.64 7.56
C ILE A 221 8.33 21.28 7.19
N PRO A 222 9.28 20.49 6.65
CA PRO A 222 10.56 21.04 6.17
C PRO A 222 10.36 22.13 5.12
N SER A 223 11.21 23.16 5.15
CA SER A 223 11.12 24.30 4.21
C SER A 223 11.10 23.88 2.75
N GLU A 224 11.81 22.80 2.40
CA GLU A 224 11.85 22.20 1.07
C GLU A 224 10.55 21.52 0.61
N MET A 225 9.60 21.39 1.52
CA MET A 225 8.27 20.81 1.25
C MET A 225 7.11 21.81 1.46
N GLN A 226 7.41 23.03 1.93
CA GLN A 226 6.37 24.03 2.19
C GLN A 226 5.55 24.35 0.93
N ASP A 227 6.18 24.48 -0.23
CA ASP A 227 5.49 24.73 -1.52
C ASP A 227 4.55 23.58 -1.93
N TYR A 228 4.75 22.38 -1.39
CA TYR A 228 3.90 21.22 -1.66
C TYR A 228 2.63 21.22 -0.79
N PHE A 229 2.69 21.79 0.39
CA PHE A 229 1.55 21.82 1.32
C PHE A 229 0.71 23.12 1.19
N GLY A 230 1.19 24.13 0.43
CA GLY A 230 0.48 25.36 0.08
C GLY A 230 0.54 26.43 1.13
#